data_ced188e4b59af06bf130ac71098d05d3
#
_entry.id   ced188e4b59af06bf130ac71098d05d3
#
_cell.length_a   1.000
_cell.length_b   1.000
_cell.length_c   1.000
_cell.angle_alpha   90.00
_cell.angle_beta   90.00
_cell.angle_gamma   90.00
#
_symmetry.space_group_name_H-M   'P 1'
#
loop_
_entity.id
_entity.type
_entity.pdbx_description
1 polymer ?
#
loop_
_entity_poly.entity_id
_entity_poly.type
_entity_poly.pdbx_seq_one_letter_code
_entity_poly.pdbx_strand_id
1 'polypeptide(L)'
;MPRIIILVVMLASLLPAITSAGRKHPEKWYQERWCVENDGQVEVVLPDKTRCDCLTDTHAIEFDFGSKWAEAIGQSLYYSIQTGKRAGVVLILEKEADRKYWIRLNTIIEHFGLPIDTWEIK
;
A
#
# COMPACT_ATOMS: atom_id res chain seq x y z
N MET A 1 40.43 40.37 -37.17
CA MET A 1 39.17 39.62 -37.16
C MET A 1 38.92 39.21 -35.72
N PRO A 2 37.96 39.78 -35.03
CA PRO A 2 37.66 39.30 -33.68
C PRO A 2 36.99 37.94 -33.78
N ARG A 3 37.54 36.94 -33.09
CA ARG A 3 36.91 35.66 -32.92
C ARG A 3 35.78 35.81 -31.86
N ILE A 4 34.56 35.66 -32.33
CA ILE A 4 33.40 35.60 -31.44
C ILE A 4 33.44 34.23 -30.79
N ILE A 5 33.77 34.17 -29.52
CA ILE A 5 33.62 32.96 -28.71
C ILE A 5 32.16 32.93 -28.28
N ILE A 6 31.38 32.05 -28.91
CA ILE A 6 30.02 31.74 -28.48
C ILE A 6 30.14 30.85 -27.29
N LEU A 7 29.94 31.41 -26.10
CA LEU A 7 29.84 30.65 -24.87
C LEU A 7 28.46 29.99 -24.87
N VAL A 8 28.40 28.71 -25.26
CA VAL A 8 27.19 27.92 -25.10
C VAL A 8 27.06 27.60 -23.63
N VAL A 9 26.27 28.40 -22.92
CA VAL A 9 25.86 28.04 -21.55
C VAL A 9 24.86 26.92 -21.68
N MET A 10 25.31 25.68 -21.50
CA MET A 10 24.41 24.55 -21.27
C MET A 10 23.72 24.81 -19.92
N LEU A 11 22.51 25.34 -19.99
CA LEU A 11 21.61 25.33 -18.84
C LEU A 11 21.18 23.87 -18.65
N ALA A 12 21.90 23.14 -17.82
CA ALA A 12 21.41 21.87 -17.31
C ALA A 12 20.17 22.19 -16.49
N SER A 13 19.00 22.02 -17.11
CA SER A 13 17.77 22.03 -16.37
C SER A 13 17.82 20.84 -15.39
N LEU A 14 18.15 21.12 -14.15
CA LEU A 14 17.90 20.24 -13.03
C LEU A 14 16.38 20.11 -12.94
N LEU A 15 15.82 19.15 -13.69
CA LEU A 15 14.49 18.64 -13.40
C LEU A 15 14.57 18.09 -11.98
N PRO A 16 13.75 18.61 -11.04
CA PRO A 16 13.66 17.96 -9.76
C PRO A 16 13.27 16.52 -10.03
N ALA A 17 14.10 15.58 -9.57
CA ALA A 17 13.71 14.20 -9.58
C ALA A 17 12.34 14.14 -8.90
N ILE A 18 11.30 13.76 -9.67
CA ILE A 18 10.01 13.44 -9.11
C ILE A 18 10.25 12.11 -8.40
N THR A 19 10.86 12.20 -7.23
CA THR A 19 10.76 11.14 -6.25
C THR A 19 9.27 10.96 -6.04
N SER A 20 8.76 9.72 -6.05
CA SER A 20 7.41 9.39 -5.61
C SER A 20 7.29 9.95 -4.21
N ALA A 21 6.97 11.24 -4.20
CA ALA A 21 7.26 12.16 -3.14
C ALA A 21 6.56 11.68 -1.89
N GLY A 22 7.31 11.42 -0.85
CA GLY A 22 6.87 11.27 0.49
C GLY A 22 6.63 9.86 0.98
N ARG A 23 6.83 8.81 0.20
CA ARG A 23 6.85 7.45 0.73
C ARG A 23 8.18 7.19 1.42
N LYS A 24 8.12 6.85 2.71
CA LYS A 24 9.32 6.52 3.51
C LYS A 24 9.91 5.20 3.06
N HIS A 25 9.04 4.22 2.76
CA HIS A 25 9.42 2.88 2.32
C HIS A 25 8.44 2.38 1.26
N PRO A 26 8.85 1.43 0.40
CA PRO A 26 7.92 0.73 -0.47
C PRO A 26 6.93 -0.11 0.34
N GLU A 27 5.76 -0.39 -0.22
CA GLU A 27 4.72 -1.20 0.41
C GLU A 27 5.24 -2.54 0.93
N LYS A 28 6.08 -3.21 0.15
CA LYS A 28 6.68 -4.49 0.49
C LYS A 28 7.48 -4.46 1.79
N TRP A 29 8.11 -3.35 2.11
CA TRP A 29 8.86 -3.17 3.35
C TRP A 29 7.95 -3.27 4.58
N TYR A 30 6.76 -2.66 4.53
CA TYR A 30 5.75 -2.75 5.58
C TYR A 30 5.12 -4.13 5.66
N GLN A 31 4.78 -4.69 4.50
CA GLN A 31 4.16 -6.00 4.35
C GLN A 31 5.01 -7.11 4.96
N GLU A 32 6.28 -7.20 4.60
CA GLU A 32 7.18 -8.23 5.10
C GLU A 32 7.34 -8.17 6.61
N ARG A 33 7.55 -6.98 7.18
CA ARG A 33 7.73 -6.81 8.61
C ARG A 33 6.48 -7.20 9.40
N TRP A 34 5.37 -6.66 9.02
CA TRP A 34 4.11 -6.93 9.72
C TRP A 34 3.73 -8.41 9.62
N CYS A 35 3.86 -8.98 8.44
CA CYS A 35 3.49 -10.37 8.18
C CYS A 35 4.34 -11.34 9.01
N VAL A 36 5.65 -11.14 9.06
CA VAL A 36 6.56 -11.95 9.87
C VAL A 36 6.25 -11.81 11.36
N GLU A 37 6.02 -10.61 11.84
CA GLU A 37 5.66 -10.35 13.25
C GLU A 37 4.33 -11.01 13.66
N ASN A 38 3.45 -11.25 12.70
CA ASN A 38 2.14 -11.88 12.91
C ASN A 38 2.09 -13.36 12.45
N ASP A 39 3.24 -14.01 12.33
CA ASP A 39 3.39 -15.42 11.95
C ASP A 39 2.71 -15.76 10.62
N GLY A 40 2.71 -14.82 9.69
CA GLY A 40 2.09 -14.98 8.38
C GLY A 40 3.07 -15.38 7.29
N GLN A 41 2.52 -15.78 6.16
CA GLN A 41 3.25 -16.05 4.93
C GLN A 41 3.05 -14.89 3.97
N VAL A 42 4.16 -14.34 3.45
CA VAL A 42 4.15 -13.20 2.53
C VAL A 42 3.85 -13.65 1.11
N GLU A 43 3.03 -12.89 0.41
CA GLU A 43 2.75 -13.07 -1.03
C GLU A 43 2.37 -14.51 -1.41
N VAL A 44 1.31 -15.01 -0.82
CA VAL A 44 0.80 -16.35 -1.11
C VAL A 44 0.02 -16.34 -2.43
N VAL A 45 0.45 -17.15 -3.37
CA VAL A 45 -0.26 -17.35 -4.64
C VAL A 45 -1.50 -18.22 -4.40
N LEU A 46 -2.65 -17.69 -4.76
CA LEU A 46 -3.95 -18.36 -4.61
C LEU A 46 -4.27 -19.23 -5.84
N PRO A 47 -5.29 -20.11 -5.77
CA PRO A 47 -5.61 -21.04 -6.86
C PRO A 47 -5.86 -20.35 -8.23
N ASP A 48 -6.41 -19.15 -8.24
CA ASP A 48 -6.64 -18.36 -9.47
C ASP A 48 -5.43 -17.52 -9.91
N LYS A 49 -4.27 -17.72 -9.26
CA LYS A 49 -3.01 -17.01 -9.49
C LYS A 49 -2.98 -15.54 -9.03
N THR A 50 -4.00 -15.06 -8.34
CA THR A 50 -3.88 -13.82 -7.57
C THR A 50 -2.98 -14.02 -6.36
N ARG A 51 -2.47 -12.94 -5.79
CA ARG A 51 -1.56 -12.99 -4.64
C ARG A 51 -2.18 -12.30 -3.45
N CYS A 52 -2.31 -13.04 -2.37
CA CYS A 52 -2.63 -12.48 -1.07
C CYS A 52 -1.35 -11.93 -0.44
N ASP A 53 -1.35 -10.69 0.00
CA ASP A 53 -0.15 -10.04 0.52
C ASP A 53 0.40 -10.71 1.78
N CYS A 54 -0.47 -11.13 2.68
CA CYS A 54 -0.10 -11.86 3.88
C CYS A 54 -1.21 -12.85 4.26
N LEU A 55 -0.85 -14.09 4.45
CA LEU A 55 -1.77 -15.14 4.90
C LEU A 55 -1.34 -15.62 6.29
N THR A 56 -2.20 -15.40 7.28
CA THR A 56 -2.02 -15.91 8.63
C THR A 56 -2.95 -17.12 8.86
N ASP A 57 -2.90 -17.72 10.03
CA ASP A 57 -3.81 -18.82 10.38
C ASP A 57 -5.28 -18.38 10.37
N THR A 58 -5.55 -17.10 10.63
CA THR A 58 -6.90 -16.58 10.80
C THR A 58 -7.37 -15.64 9.70
N HIS A 59 -6.46 -14.98 9.00
CA HIS A 59 -6.77 -13.89 8.08
C HIS A 59 -6.08 -14.01 6.73
N ALA A 60 -6.79 -13.57 5.70
CA ALA A 60 -6.24 -13.22 4.40
C ALA A 60 -6.14 -11.69 4.33
N ILE A 61 -4.93 -11.18 4.23
CA ILE A 61 -4.65 -9.77 4.48
C ILE A 61 -4.14 -9.08 3.23
N GLU A 62 -4.72 -7.91 2.97
CA GLU A 62 -4.31 -6.96 1.95
C GLU A 62 -3.60 -5.77 2.59
N PHE A 63 -2.46 -5.38 2.01
CA PHE A 63 -1.73 -4.18 2.37
C PHE A 63 -1.93 -3.11 1.31
N ASP A 64 -2.23 -1.90 1.73
CA ASP A 64 -2.25 -0.74 0.85
C ASP A 64 -1.84 0.53 1.56
N PHE A 65 -1.25 1.46 0.82
CA PHE A 65 -1.14 2.84 1.28
C PHE A 65 -2.53 3.45 1.43
N GLY A 66 -2.67 4.36 2.38
CA GLY A 66 -3.94 4.97 2.73
C GLY A 66 -4.78 5.43 1.54
N SER A 67 -4.17 6.04 0.53
CA SER A 67 -4.88 6.52 -0.67
C SER A 67 -5.61 5.42 -1.46
N LYS A 68 -5.24 4.16 -1.27
CA LYS A 68 -5.87 3.00 -1.92
C LYS A 68 -6.85 2.24 -1.01
N TRP A 69 -7.37 2.89 -0.01
CA TRP A 69 -8.26 2.30 0.98
C TRP A 69 -9.48 1.61 0.38
N ALA A 70 -10.05 2.16 -0.69
CA ALA A 70 -11.24 1.61 -1.33
C ALA A 70 -10.94 0.32 -2.09
N GLU A 71 -9.80 0.24 -2.78
CA GLU A 71 -9.35 -0.97 -3.47
C GLU A 71 -9.09 -2.11 -2.48
N ALA A 72 -8.54 -1.78 -1.32
CA ALA A 72 -8.23 -2.76 -0.27
C ALA A 72 -9.48 -3.50 0.22
N ILE A 73 -10.64 -2.85 0.26
CA ILE A 73 -11.90 -3.47 0.63
C ILE A 73 -12.23 -4.64 -0.31
N GLY A 74 -12.25 -4.38 -1.61
CA GLY A 74 -12.58 -5.40 -2.62
C GLY A 74 -11.57 -6.54 -2.63
N GLN A 75 -10.29 -6.23 -2.61
CA GLN A 75 -9.22 -7.23 -2.65
C GLN A 75 -9.21 -8.13 -1.40
N SER A 76 -9.36 -7.55 -0.22
CA SER A 76 -9.40 -8.34 1.02
C SER A 76 -10.60 -9.29 1.10
N LEU A 77 -11.77 -8.84 0.68
CA LEU A 77 -12.96 -9.67 0.61
C LEU A 77 -12.79 -10.81 -0.39
N TYR A 78 -12.22 -10.53 -1.54
CA TYR A 78 -11.95 -11.55 -2.56
C TYR A 78 -10.96 -12.61 -2.05
N TYR A 79 -9.89 -12.22 -1.41
CA TYR A 79 -8.93 -13.17 -0.82
C TYR A 79 -9.56 -13.99 0.31
N SER A 80 -10.49 -13.41 1.06
CA SER A 80 -11.26 -14.13 2.07
C SER A 80 -12.08 -15.28 1.45
N ILE A 81 -12.72 -15.04 0.31
CA ILE A 81 -13.46 -16.05 -0.43
C ILE A 81 -12.51 -17.17 -0.88
N GLN A 82 -11.38 -16.81 -1.44
CA GLN A 82 -10.40 -17.76 -1.98
C GLN A 82 -9.77 -18.66 -0.91
N THR A 83 -9.58 -18.13 0.28
CA THR A 83 -8.85 -18.83 1.36
C THR A 83 -9.74 -19.44 2.43
N GLY A 84 -11.00 -19.04 2.49
CA GLY A 84 -11.90 -19.37 3.60
C GLY A 84 -11.53 -18.70 4.93
N LYS A 85 -10.58 -17.76 4.91
CA LYS A 85 -10.14 -17.01 6.09
C LYS A 85 -10.79 -15.64 6.14
N ARG A 86 -10.81 -15.04 7.32
CA ARG A 86 -11.38 -13.71 7.50
C ARG A 86 -10.58 -12.66 6.75
N ALA A 87 -11.26 -11.72 6.10
CA ALA A 87 -10.60 -10.62 5.41
C ALA A 87 -9.94 -9.67 6.41
N GLY A 88 -8.74 -9.19 6.05
CA GLY A 88 -8.01 -8.19 6.80
C GLY A 88 -7.39 -7.14 5.88
N VAL A 89 -7.33 -5.91 6.35
CA VAL A 89 -6.64 -4.81 5.69
C VAL A 89 -5.65 -4.18 6.65
N VAL A 90 -4.40 -4.11 6.23
CA VAL A 90 -3.39 -3.29 6.89
C VAL A 90 -3.19 -2.04 6.06
N LEU A 91 -3.56 -0.89 6.60
CA LEU A 91 -3.47 0.39 5.92
C LEU A 91 -2.23 1.15 6.38
N ILE A 92 -1.38 1.53 5.42
CA ILE A 92 -0.13 2.24 5.67
C ILE A 92 -0.41 3.74 5.67
N LEU A 93 -0.20 4.39 6.82
CA LEU A 93 -0.45 5.80 7.05
C LEU A 93 0.86 6.50 7.40
N GLU A 94 1.59 6.96 6.40
CA GLU A 94 2.91 7.56 6.62
C GLU A 94 2.87 9.02 7.09
N LYS A 95 1.73 9.71 6.92
CA LYS A 95 1.54 11.12 7.21
C LYS A 95 0.27 11.37 8.00
N GLU A 96 0.24 12.46 8.76
CA GLU A 96 -0.99 12.95 9.42
C GLU A 96 -2.15 13.11 8.43
N ALA A 97 -1.87 13.60 7.22
CA ALA A 97 -2.87 13.79 6.17
C ALA A 97 -3.53 12.48 5.72
N ASP A 98 -2.91 11.32 5.98
CA ASP A 98 -3.45 10.00 5.61
C ASP A 98 -4.54 9.51 6.56
N ARG A 99 -4.70 10.15 7.71
CA ARG A 99 -5.72 9.80 8.72
C ARG A 99 -7.12 9.75 8.15
N LYS A 100 -7.45 10.62 7.21
CA LYS A 100 -8.74 10.63 6.51
C LYS A 100 -9.05 9.30 5.81
N TYR A 101 -8.05 8.60 5.30
CA TYR A 101 -8.23 7.32 4.61
C TYR A 101 -8.57 6.19 5.59
N TRP A 102 -7.95 6.20 6.75
CA TRP A 102 -8.30 5.30 7.84
C TRP A 102 -9.76 5.46 8.27
N ILE A 103 -10.18 6.68 8.42
CA ILE A 103 -11.57 7.00 8.77
C ILE A 103 -12.54 6.52 7.69
N ARG A 104 -12.24 6.78 6.42
CA ARG A 104 -13.08 6.34 5.30
C ARG A 104 -13.21 4.83 5.24
N LEU A 105 -12.10 4.13 5.34
CA LEU A 105 -12.06 2.66 5.33
C LEU A 105 -12.98 2.09 6.43
N ASN A 106 -12.77 2.50 7.66
CA ASN A 106 -13.51 1.97 8.79
C ASN A 106 -14.98 2.43 8.80
N THR A 107 -15.28 3.61 8.28
CA THR A 107 -16.67 4.09 8.12
C THR A 107 -17.46 3.19 7.18
N ILE A 108 -16.89 2.83 6.03
CA ILE A 108 -17.58 1.93 5.08
C ILE A 108 -17.74 0.53 5.69
N ILE A 109 -16.71 -0.01 6.29
CA ILE A 109 -16.75 -1.33 6.92
C ILE A 109 -17.84 -1.38 8.00
N GLU A 110 -17.87 -0.40 8.86
CA GLU A 110 -18.82 -0.32 9.97
C GLU A 110 -20.26 -0.12 9.49
N HIS A 111 -20.46 0.83 8.57
CA HIS A 111 -21.79 1.16 8.05
C HIS A 111 -22.46 -0.03 7.37
N PHE A 112 -21.72 -0.77 6.57
CA PHE A 112 -22.25 -1.91 5.81
C PHE A 112 -22.05 -3.25 6.53
N GLY A 113 -21.45 -3.27 7.71
CA GLY A 113 -21.19 -4.49 8.44
C GLY A 113 -20.29 -5.48 7.70
N LEU A 114 -19.25 -4.98 7.02
CA LEU A 114 -18.36 -5.84 6.26
C LEU A 114 -17.47 -6.70 7.18
N PRO A 115 -17.26 -7.98 6.88
CA PRO A 115 -16.46 -8.89 7.70
C PRO A 115 -14.95 -8.67 7.46
N ILE A 116 -14.47 -7.49 7.73
CA ILE A 116 -13.07 -7.08 7.53
C ILE A 116 -12.52 -6.56 8.84
N ASP A 117 -11.39 -7.10 9.28
CA ASP A 117 -10.62 -6.52 10.37
C ASP A 117 -9.54 -5.59 9.82
N THR A 118 -9.24 -4.52 10.51
CA THR A 118 -8.30 -3.50 10.04
C THR A 118 -7.21 -3.20 11.05
N TRP A 119 -6.02 -2.92 10.54
CA TRP A 119 -4.86 -2.46 11.29
C TRP A 119 -4.24 -1.29 10.58
N GLU A 120 -3.73 -0.33 11.34
CA GLU A 120 -2.92 0.76 10.80
C GLU A 120 -1.45 0.55 11.14
N ILE A 121 -0.57 0.93 10.23
CA ILE A 121 0.87 1.01 10.45
C ILE A 121 1.42 2.33 9.92
N LYS A 122 2.51 2.78 10.54
CA LYS A 122 3.14 4.06 10.23
C LYS A 122 4.59 3.89 9.79
#